data_b453c6912dd9ba5d0b015738f553b1e4
#
_entry.id   b453c6912dd9ba5d0b015738f553b1e4
#
_cell.length_a   1.000
_cell.length_b   1.000
_cell.length_c   1.000
_cell.angle_alpha   90.00
_cell.angle_beta   90.00
_cell.angle_gamma   90.00
#
_symmetry.space_group_name_H-M   'P 1'
#
loop_
_entity.id
_entity.type
_entity.pdbx_description
1 polymer ?
#
loop_
_entity_poly.entity_id
_entity_poly.type
_entity_poly.pdbx_seq_one_letter_code
_entity_poly.pdbx_strand_id
1 'polypeptide(L)'
;MIRKIISALLLVNTFVVLQAQKLETKIPNNVDIVIAANADNLFSLIDVSDIDNSFLGKGALRGANKKAKVNSVSDLGVDIKSNSYYFFKKTDSISYHTILVELTDKAQYENTLKERQQKKIKRENGYSYLEGYNNLTIWNDNILAIVNGSKSYSYFKEHKERFNKLKKEGESKYSFKKRIVKSWIKEEALKTLNSNPSNSLATNKNFQKGKKKNASATLWVRNYGMFMSNLIQEFGKTMRSTMSYLMPSKGKNIYGVEEVTANLFFEKANIRVLLEMSVSDYMKKSFKKIYNKRMNSALVNSFDHEKALAFWSMSINTEEMLVQYPVMMNNLYGAILPKFKQEFEIVGDILSLVIDEEAIAKLVTGDALFVLNEFGKKEVEYTKYEYDEDYKRKEVTKTKETLVPDFTIMIGSEEKELLTKVFKLGEKYKAVKETNNVYELILKKAKLPFGFYAVVKNGVLYFTTSKANAISIESGRTNFASKKHNKLIRNNSTVLFADVNKIINKLPTEWFGKTEDKMASLSNEYIENLNFTVSRMKGNKISSELRLNTKGKEENTLKLLFRLIDNMAK
;
A
#
# COMPACT_ATOMS: atom_id res chain seq x y z
N MET A 1 21.05 56.16 17.92
CA MET A 1 21.26 55.11 18.92
C MET A 1 20.11 54.07 18.90
N ILE A 2 18.86 54.49 18.91
CA ILE A 2 17.65 53.62 18.91
C ILE A 2 17.58 52.70 17.69
N ARG A 3 17.93 53.16 16.47
CA ARG A 3 17.95 52.28 15.26
C ARG A 3 18.98 51.12 15.33
N LYS A 4 20.11 51.32 15.98
CA LYS A 4 21.12 50.26 16.16
C LYS A 4 20.68 49.21 17.19
N ILE A 5 19.91 49.60 18.21
CA ILE A 5 19.32 48.70 19.20
C ILE A 5 18.20 47.86 18.60
N ILE A 6 17.36 48.48 17.75
CA ILE A 6 16.31 47.74 17.04
C ILE A 6 16.90 46.76 16.01
N SER A 7 17.99 47.12 15.30
CA SER A 7 18.68 46.19 14.39
C SER A 7 19.38 45.05 15.16
N ALA A 8 19.93 45.30 16.34
CA ALA A 8 20.49 44.25 17.18
C ALA A 8 19.42 43.33 17.78
N LEU A 9 18.27 43.87 18.19
CA LEU A 9 17.13 43.07 18.66
C LEU A 9 16.49 42.23 17.55
N LEU A 10 16.44 42.74 16.31
CA LEU A 10 15.98 41.96 15.13
C LEU A 10 16.99 40.87 14.74
N LEU A 11 18.30 41.11 14.86
CA LEU A 11 19.35 40.10 14.64
C LEU A 11 19.34 39.02 15.74
N VAL A 12 19.11 39.39 17.03
CA VAL A 12 19.00 38.42 18.12
C VAL A 12 17.75 37.53 17.96
N ASN A 13 16.59 38.09 17.49
CA ASN A 13 15.40 37.29 17.20
C ASN A 13 15.56 36.38 15.97
N THR A 14 16.40 36.76 15.00
CA THR A 14 16.71 35.86 13.86
C THR A 14 17.66 34.74 14.25
N PHE A 15 18.51 34.91 15.30
CA PHE A 15 19.39 33.85 15.81
C PHE A 15 18.66 32.86 16.76
N VAL A 16 17.62 33.29 17.46
CA VAL A 16 16.85 32.41 18.37
C VAL A 16 15.87 31.50 17.60
N VAL A 17 15.44 31.92 16.40
CA VAL A 17 14.61 31.06 15.51
C VAL A 17 15.44 30.01 14.73
N LEU A 18 16.78 30.08 14.80
CA LEU A 18 17.72 29.17 14.09
C LEU A 18 18.16 27.94 14.90
N GLN A 19 17.64 27.69 16.10
CA GLN A 19 18.09 26.55 16.94
C GLN A 19 17.09 25.42 17.14
N ALA A 20 15.92 25.43 16.53
CA ALA A 20 15.22 24.18 16.28
C ALA A 20 15.91 23.48 15.09
N GLN A 21 17.00 22.79 15.34
CA GLN A 21 17.64 21.95 14.31
C GLN A 21 16.60 20.90 13.89
N LYS A 22 15.90 21.17 12.78
CA LYS A 22 14.93 20.21 12.24
C LYS A 22 15.61 18.85 12.13
N LEU A 23 15.08 17.84 12.77
CA LEU A 23 15.63 16.47 12.73
C LEU A 23 15.93 15.99 11.31
N GLU A 24 15.24 16.53 10.30
CA GLU A 24 15.53 16.27 8.87
C GLU A 24 16.98 16.56 8.48
N THR A 25 17.65 17.52 9.18
CA THR A 25 19.08 17.83 8.95
C THR A 25 20.01 16.73 9.44
N LYS A 26 19.51 15.82 10.28
CA LYS A 26 20.27 14.68 10.82
C LYS A 26 20.08 13.40 10.00
N ILE A 27 19.11 13.36 9.09
CA ILE A 27 18.83 12.19 8.25
C ILE A 27 19.66 12.32 6.97
N PRO A 28 20.54 11.35 6.65
CA PRO A 28 21.32 11.37 5.43
C PRO A 28 20.45 11.43 4.17
N ASN A 29 20.89 12.21 3.17
CA ASN A 29 20.15 12.34 1.90
C ASN A 29 20.04 11.02 1.10
N ASN A 30 20.89 10.05 1.39
CA ASN A 30 20.99 8.77 0.67
C ASN A 30 20.23 7.60 1.32
N VAL A 31 19.27 7.89 2.21
CA VAL A 31 18.38 6.86 2.78
C VAL A 31 17.40 6.33 1.71
N ASP A 32 16.94 5.09 1.87
CA ASP A 32 16.06 4.43 0.90
C ASP A 32 14.59 4.65 1.20
N ILE A 33 14.22 4.66 2.50
CA ILE A 33 12.86 4.87 2.97
C ILE A 33 12.88 5.88 4.12
N VAL A 34 11.89 6.75 4.15
CA VAL A 34 11.62 7.66 5.27
C VAL A 34 10.14 7.60 5.61
N ILE A 35 9.83 7.52 6.90
CA ILE A 35 8.50 7.81 7.45
C ILE A 35 8.68 9.01 8.36
N ALA A 36 7.99 10.09 8.05
CA ALA A 36 7.96 11.31 8.85
C ALA A 36 6.57 11.45 9.49
N ALA A 37 6.47 11.51 10.81
CA ALA A 37 5.26 11.90 11.50
C ALA A 37 5.30 13.41 11.76
N ASN A 38 4.22 14.11 11.40
CA ASN A 38 4.08 15.54 11.60
C ASN A 38 3.31 15.80 12.89
N ALA A 39 4.02 16.17 13.92
CA ALA A 39 3.44 16.35 15.25
C ALA A 39 2.43 17.50 15.27
N ASP A 40 2.72 18.64 14.62
CA ASP A 40 1.79 19.78 14.58
C ASP A 40 0.40 19.36 14.03
N ASN A 41 0.39 18.58 12.94
CA ASN A 41 -0.85 18.11 12.36
C ASN A 41 -1.54 17.03 13.20
N LEU A 42 -0.78 16.19 13.91
CA LEU A 42 -1.36 15.18 14.82
C LEU A 42 -1.95 15.85 16.06
N PHE A 43 -1.22 16.75 16.71
CA PHE A 43 -1.68 17.45 17.92
C PHE A 43 -2.71 18.56 17.65
N SER A 44 -2.96 18.91 16.39
CA SER A 44 -4.14 19.70 16.03
C SER A 44 -5.45 18.88 16.09
N LEU A 45 -5.36 17.55 16.14
CA LEU A 45 -6.49 16.62 16.11
C LEU A 45 -6.74 15.93 17.45
N ILE A 46 -5.71 15.76 18.28
CA ILE A 46 -5.76 15.05 19.57
C ILE A 46 -4.94 15.78 20.61
N ASP A 47 -5.30 15.57 21.87
CA ASP A 47 -4.52 16.01 23.02
C ASP A 47 -3.63 14.90 23.57
N VAL A 48 -2.69 15.27 24.45
CA VAL A 48 -1.83 14.31 25.15
C VAL A 48 -2.67 13.32 25.96
N SER A 49 -3.76 13.78 26.57
CA SER A 49 -4.68 12.93 27.32
C SER A 49 -5.35 11.84 26.46
N ASP A 50 -5.62 12.11 25.19
CA ASP A 50 -6.13 11.09 24.25
C ASP A 50 -5.12 9.96 24.06
N ILE A 51 -3.82 10.32 23.97
CA ILE A 51 -2.73 9.34 23.88
C ILE A 51 -2.61 8.56 25.19
N ASP A 52 -2.54 9.23 26.35
CA ASP A 52 -2.38 8.61 27.66
C ASP A 52 -3.47 7.58 27.95
N ASN A 53 -4.71 7.89 27.59
CA ASN A 53 -5.86 7.03 27.79
C ASN A 53 -5.96 5.88 26.79
N SER A 54 -5.24 5.96 25.65
CA SER A 54 -5.26 4.93 24.62
C SER A 54 -4.50 3.65 25.02
N PHE A 55 -4.77 2.56 24.34
CA PHE A 55 -4.01 1.32 24.49
C PHE A 55 -2.51 1.53 24.23
N LEU A 56 -2.17 2.36 23.24
CA LEU A 56 -0.77 2.65 22.87
C LEU A 56 -0.06 3.45 23.95
N GLY A 57 -0.68 4.51 24.47
CA GLY A 57 -0.12 5.32 25.54
C GLY A 57 0.05 4.52 26.84
N LYS A 58 -0.98 3.78 27.24
CA LYS A 58 -0.90 2.85 28.39
C LYS A 58 0.20 1.80 28.21
N GLY A 59 0.44 1.35 26.98
CA GLY A 59 1.56 0.46 26.64
C GLY A 59 2.92 1.11 26.86
N ALA A 60 3.09 2.36 26.44
CA ALA A 60 4.32 3.13 26.62
C ALA A 60 4.60 3.38 28.11
N LEU A 61 3.60 3.83 28.86
CA LEU A 61 3.71 4.10 30.30
C LEU A 61 4.06 2.85 31.11
N ARG A 62 3.45 1.69 30.78
CA ARG A 62 3.83 0.40 31.41
C ARG A 62 5.27 -0.04 31.11
N GLY A 63 5.83 0.42 29.98
CA GLY A 63 7.21 0.15 29.61
C GLY A 63 8.24 0.92 30.44
N ALA A 64 7.85 2.06 31.03
CA ALA A 64 8.73 2.91 31.84
C ALA A 64 9.07 2.28 33.21
N ASN A 65 10.12 2.78 33.82
CA ASN A 65 10.52 2.41 35.17
C ASN A 65 9.46 2.84 36.19
N LYS A 66 8.95 1.90 36.97
CA LYS A 66 7.91 2.18 38.00
C LYS A 66 8.34 3.25 39.02
N LYS A 67 9.64 3.37 39.31
CA LYS A 67 10.18 4.36 40.23
C LYS A 67 10.20 5.78 39.64
N ALA A 68 10.13 5.92 38.32
CA ALA A 68 10.13 7.23 37.66
C ALA A 68 8.83 8.01 37.83
N LYS A 69 7.76 7.37 38.38
CA LYS A 69 6.43 7.98 38.62
C LYS A 69 5.86 8.67 37.37
N VAL A 70 6.00 8.04 36.21
CA VAL A 70 5.50 8.55 34.93
C VAL A 70 3.99 8.38 34.88
N ASN A 71 3.25 9.47 34.76
CA ASN A 71 1.78 9.49 34.69
C ASN A 71 1.25 9.82 33.29
N SER A 72 2.07 10.46 32.46
CA SER A 72 1.75 10.86 31.09
C SER A 72 2.88 10.50 30.14
N VAL A 73 2.57 10.32 28.86
CA VAL A 73 3.61 10.16 27.81
C VAL A 73 4.53 11.38 27.72
N SER A 74 4.07 12.55 28.13
CA SER A 74 4.91 13.77 28.26
C SER A 74 6.00 13.65 29.31
N ASP A 75 5.84 12.75 30.30
CA ASP A 75 6.82 12.53 31.37
C ASP A 75 7.95 11.57 30.92
N LEU A 76 7.94 11.12 29.67
CA LEU A 76 8.97 10.20 29.16
C LEU A 76 10.28 10.90 28.80
N GLY A 77 10.36 12.23 28.88
CA GLY A 77 11.53 13.02 28.50
C GLY A 77 11.78 13.09 26.99
N VAL A 78 10.81 12.61 26.20
CA VAL A 78 10.80 12.66 24.72
C VAL A 78 9.85 13.77 24.28
N ASP A 79 10.26 14.58 23.32
CA ASP A 79 9.37 15.60 22.75
C ASP A 79 8.38 14.97 21.77
N ILE A 80 7.21 14.60 22.29
CA ILE A 80 6.13 14.04 21.48
C ILE A 80 5.45 15.08 20.56
N LYS A 81 5.68 16.38 20.82
CA LYS A 81 5.15 17.49 20.00
C LYS A 81 6.10 17.92 18.90
N SER A 82 7.29 17.35 18.84
CA SER A 82 8.22 17.49 17.72
C SER A 82 8.02 16.36 16.69
N ASN A 83 8.38 16.66 15.44
CA ASN A 83 8.33 15.66 14.37
C ASN A 83 9.24 14.48 14.69
N SER A 84 8.77 13.28 14.42
CA SER A 84 9.55 12.06 14.56
C SER A 84 9.77 11.37 13.23
N TYR A 85 10.88 10.67 13.11
CA TYR A 85 11.29 10.05 11.86
C TYR A 85 11.69 8.60 12.09
N TYR A 86 11.26 7.74 11.17
CA TYR A 86 11.87 6.45 10.92
C TYR A 86 12.53 6.51 9.55
N PHE A 87 13.74 5.97 9.42
CA PHE A 87 14.36 5.81 8.12
C PHE A 87 15.11 4.48 7.99
N PHE A 88 15.13 3.99 6.77
CA PHE A 88 15.81 2.78 6.38
C PHE A 88 16.93 3.10 5.39
N LYS A 89 18.08 2.49 5.61
CA LYS A 89 19.25 2.61 4.72
C LYS A 89 19.84 1.24 4.49
N LYS A 90 19.95 0.82 3.24
CA LYS A 90 20.57 -0.44 2.85
C LYS A 90 21.98 -0.19 2.32
N THR A 91 22.95 -0.96 2.82
CA THR A 91 24.30 -1.07 2.27
C THR A 91 24.55 -2.52 1.86
N ASP A 92 25.67 -2.80 1.19
CA ASP A 92 26.00 -4.19 0.82
C ASP A 92 26.22 -5.09 2.04
N SER A 93 26.76 -4.52 3.13
CA SER A 93 27.14 -5.27 4.34
C SER A 93 26.02 -5.39 5.37
N ILE A 94 25.19 -4.35 5.51
CA ILE A 94 24.19 -4.24 6.58
C ILE A 94 23.06 -3.29 6.17
N SER A 95 21.86 -3.56 6.65
CA SER A 95 20.72 -2.64 6.56
C SER A 95 20.47 -2.01 7.92
N TYR A 96 20.20 -0.71 7.94
CA TYR A 96 19.93 0.06 9.15
C TYR A 96 18.47 0.51 9.17
N HIS A 97 17.85 0.36 10.35
CA HIS A 97 16.53 0.87 10.69
C HIS A 97 16.71 1.85 11.82
N THR A 98 16.46 3.12 11.59
CA THR A 98 16.70 4.18 12.57
C THR A 98 15.41 4.90 12.91
N ILE A 99 15.13 5.04 14.21
CA ILE A 99 14.11 5.95 14.74
C ILE A 99 14.85 7.16 15.30
N LEU A 100 14.36 8.35 14.99
CA LEU A 100 14.94 9.61 15.41
C LEU A 100 13.85 10.49 16.01
N VAL A 101 14.06 10.95 17.26
CA VAL A 101 13.14 11.80 18.01
C VAL A 101 13.91 12.87 18.79
N GLU A 102 13.25 13.97 19.15
CA GLU A 102 13.80 14.98 20.04
C GLU A 102 13.59 14.59 21.51
N LEU A 103 14.49 15.04 22.36
CA LEU A 103 14.35 14.96 23.82
C LEU A 103 13.95 16.32 24.37
N THR A 104 12.98 16.35 25.28
CA THR A 104 12.69 17.52 26.11
C THR A 104 13.63 17.57 27.30
N ASP A 105 13.94 16.41 27.89
CA ASP A 105 14.80 16.28 29.07
C ASP A 105 15.52 14.93 29.07
N LYS A 106 16.83 14.97 28.91
CA LYS A 106 17.72 13.80 28.95
C LYS A 106 17.69 13.07 30.28
N ALA A 107 17.71 13.82 31.40
CA ALA A 107 17.72 13.19 32.71
C ALA A 107 16.39 12.49 33.00
N GLN A 108 15.29 13.12 32.62
CA GLN A 108 13.96 12.52 32.71
C GLN A 108 13.87 11.24 31.83
N TYR A 109 14.35 11.30 30.59
CA TYR A 109 14.41 10.11 29.72
C TYR A 109 15.24 8.98 30.36
N GLU A 110 16.45 9.28 30.87
CA GLU A 110 17.31 8.30 31.54
C GLU A 110 16.62 7.67 32.77
N ASN A 111 15.84 8.45 33.53
CA ASN A 111 15.09 7.97 34.69
C ASN A 111 13.94 7.01 34.31
N THR A 112 13.38 7.16 33.11
CA THR A 112 12.33 6.24 32.61
C THR A 112 12.86 4.86 32.22
N LEU A 113 14.17 4.73 31.99
CA LEU A 113 14.81 3.46 31.69
C LEU A 113 14.80 2.54 32.91
N LYS A 114 14.63 1.23 32.69
CA LYS A 114 14.69 0.25 33.79
C LYS A 114 16.05 0.29 34.48
N GLU A 115 16.11 0.07 35.78
CA GLU A 115 17.35 0.12 36.58
C GLU A 115 18.51 -0.68 35.96
N ARG A 116 18.20 -1.88 35.42
CA ARG A 116 19.18 -2.69 34.69
C ARG A 116 19.75 -1.99 33.45
N GLN A 117 18.97 -1.16 32.80
CA GLN A 117 19.41 -0.37 31.65
C GLN A 117 20.22 0.84 32.09
N GLN A 118 19.77 1.58 33.12
CA GLN A 118 20.49 2.72 33.67
C GLN A 118 21.92 2.33 34.06
N LYS A 119 22.12 1.18 34.72
CA LYS A 119 23.46 0.66 35.09
C LYS A 119 24.36 0.30 33.90
N LYS A 120 23.80 0.19 32.70
CA LYS A 120 24.50 -0.16 31.45
C LYS A 120 24.73 1.02 30.54
N ILE A 121 24.30 2.22 30.94
CA ILE A 121 24.53 3.44 30.15
C ILE A 121 26.05 3.68 30.08
N LYS A 122 26.54 3.80 28.86
CA LYS A 122 27.91 4.22 28.56
C LYS A 122 27.88 5.67 28.11
N ARG A 123 28.90 6.44 28.47
CA ARG A 123 29.04 7.86 28.11
C ARG A 123 30.39 8.07 27.45
N GLU A 124 30.37 8.69 26.27
CA GLU A 124 31.55 8.90 25.45
C GLU A 124 31.35 10.10 24.51
N ASN A 125 32.27 11.03 24.45
CA ASN A 125 32.26 12.18 23.52
C ASN A 125 30.96 12.99 23.50
N GLY A 126 30.36 13.25 24.66
CA GLY A 126 29.11 14.00 24.79
C GLY A 126 27.83 13.18 24.50
N TYR A 127 27.97 11.90 24.19
CA TYR A 127 26.85 10.98 23.96
C TYR A 127 26.69 9.98 25.10
N SER A 128 25.43 9.65 25.40
CA SER A 128 25.07 8.50 26.23
C SER A 128 24.52 7.41 25.31
N TYR A 129 24.80 6.13 25.61
CA TYR A 129 24.27 5.04 24.78
C TYR A 129 24.09 3.74 25.52
N LEU A 130 23.16 2.91 25.00
CA LEU A 130 22.87 1.53 25.42
C LEU A 130 23.08 0.59 24.25
N GLU A 131 23.95 -0.40 24.43
CA GLU A 131 24.16 -1.45 23.42
C GLU A 131 23.25 -2.64 23.65
N GLY A 132 22.45 -2.98 22.64
CA GLY A 132 21.74 -4.23 22.57
C GLY A 132 22.48 -5.31 21.78
N TYR A 133 21.75 -6.33 21.32
CA TYR A 133 22.32 -7.41 20.53
C TYR A 133 22.68 -6.96 19.11
N ASN A 134 21.69 -6.41 18.37
CA ASN A 134 21.81 -5.85 17.03
C ASN A 134 21.27 -4.42 16.97
N ASN A 135 21.23 -3.72 18.09
CA ASN A 135 20.76 -2.35 18.17
C ASN A 135 21.65 -1.51 19.08
N LEU A 136 21.56 -0.22 18.85
CA LEU A 136 22.15 0.83 19.67
C LEU A 136 21.09 1.90 19.90
N THR A 137 20.85 2.24 21.16
CA THR A 137 20.12 3.46 21.53
C THR A 137 21.16 4.47 21.96
N ILE A 138 21.21 5.62 21.28
CA ILE A 138 22.20 6.68 21.54
C ILE A 138 21.50 8.04 21.61
N TRP A 139 21.92 8.87 22.54
CA TRP A 139 21.33 10.18 22.74
C TRP A 139 22.36 11.21 23.25
N ASN A 140 22.08 12.48 22.97
CA ASN A 140 22.69 13.63 23.60
C ASN A 140 21.62 14.40 24.38
N ASP A 141 21.80 15.69 24.64
CA ASP A 141 20.85 16.49 25.42
C ASP A 141 19.52 16.73 24.64
N ASN A 142 19.55 16.72 23.31
CA ASN A 142 18.43 17.14 22.48
C ASN A 142 17.83 16.03 21.58
N ILE A 143 18.61 15.00 21.26
CA ILE A 143 18.24 14.02 20.23
C ILE A 143 18.46 12.60 20.73
N LEU A 144 17.49 11.73 20.48
CA LEU A 144 17.54 10.30 20.70
C LEU A 144 17.45 9.57 19.35
N ALA A 145 18.40 8.68 19.09
CA ALA A 145 18.40 7.77 17.95
C ALA A 145 18.39 6.30 18.40
N ILE A 146 17.52 5.49 17.83
CA ILE A 146 17.47 4.04 18.00
C ILE A 146 17.85 3.41 16.68
N VAL A 147 19.03 2.81 16.59
CA VAL A 147 19.56 2.21 15.36
C VAL A 147 19.59 0.69 15.49
N ASN A 148 18.84 -0.01 14.64
CA ASN A 148 18.86 -1.47 14.54
C ASN A 148 19.60 -1.86 13.27
N GLY A 149 20.50 -2.85 13.34
CA GLY A 149 21.27 -3.34 12.21
C GLY A 149 20.93 -4.77 11.84
N SER A 150 20.65 -5.01 10.56
CA SER A 150 20.41 -6.33 9.99
C SER A 150 21.50 -6.70 8.98
N LYS A 151 22.39 -7.63 9.38
CA LYS A 151 23.57 -8.01 8.57
C LYS A 151 23.22 -8.78 7.31
N SER A 152 23.95 -8.51 6.22
CA SER A 152 23.91 -9.34 5.01
C SER A 152 24.76 -10.60 5.18
N TYR A 153 24.13 -11.77 5.10
CA TYR A 153 24.84 -13.05 5.18
C TYR A 153 25.71 -13.33 3.95
N SER A 154 25.26 -12.91 2.77
CA SER A 154 26.00 -13.03 1.51
C SER A 154 27.29 -12.25 1.56
N TYR A 155 27.26 -11.00 2.05
CA TYR A 155 28.43 -10.16 2.19
C TYR A 155 29.54 -10.78 3.02
N PHE A 156 29.20 -11.40 4.17
CA PHE A 156 30.19 -12.10 4.99
C PHE A 156 30.74 -13.36 4.32
N LYS A 157 30.00 -13.99 3.42
CA LYS A 157 30.45 -15.15 2.64
C LYS A 157 31.39 -14.72 1.51
N GLU A 158 31.02 -13.71 0.77
CA GLU A 158 31.76 -13.17 -0.36
C GLU A 158 33.11 -12.55 0.06
N HIS A 159 33.17 -11.92 1.25
CA HIS A 159 34.37 -11.27 1.79
C HIS A 159 35.08 -12.08 2.89
N LYS A 160 34.98 -13.43 2.85
CA LYS A 160 35.49 -14.31 3.91
C LYS A 160 36.97 -14.11 4.21
N GLU A 161 37.80 -13.96 3.20
CA GLU A 161 39.26 -13.76 3.36
C GLU A 161 39.60 -12.46 4.09
N ARG A 162 38.96 -11.35 3.68
CA ARG A 162 39.09 -10.04 4.37
C ARG A 162 38.71 -10.15 5.85
N PHE A 163 37.61 -10.84 6.15
CA PHE A 163 37.13 -10.98 7.50
C PHE A 163 37.97 -11.91 8.36
N ASN A 164 38.59 -12.93 7.77
CA ASN A 164 39.52 -13.82 8.49
C ASN A 164 40.73 -13.05 9.01
N LYS A 165 41.25 -12.07 8.25
CA LYS A 165 42.37 -11.19 8.65
C LYS A 165 42.02 -10.26 9.81
N LEU A 166 40.75 -9.90 9.97
CA LEU A 166 40.26 -9.00 11.03
C LEU A 166 39.83 -9.71 12.30
N LYS A 167 39.83 -11.05 12.29
CA LYS A 167 39.44 -11.87 13.43
C LYS A 167 40.58 -11.89 14.44
N LYS A 168 40.25 -11.70 15.74
CA LYS A 168 41.22 -11.79 16.83
C LYS A 168 41.57 -13.25 17.10
N GLU A 169 42.75 -13.49 17.63
CA GLU A 169 43.16 -14.82 18.08
C GLU A 169 42.18 -15.35 19.13
N GLY A 170 41.76 -16.62 19.02
CA GLY A 170 40.78 -17.24 19.90
C GLY A 170 39.32 -16.76 19.71
N GLU A 171 39.06 -15.73 18.88
CA GLU A 171 37.70 -15.21 18.69
C GLU A 171 36.85 -16.19 17.84
N SER A 172 35.67 -16.57 18.36
CA SER A 172 34.74 -17.38 17.58
C SER A 172 34.18 -16.61 16.38
N LYS A 173 33.77 -17.31 15.30
CA LYS A 173 33.15 -16.71 14.12
C LYS A 173 31.89 -15.90 14.47
N TYR A 174 31.14 -16.35 15.48
CA TYR A 174 29.96 -15.67 15.99
C TYR A 174 30.31 -14.35 16.70
N SER A 175 31.26 -14.41 17.66
CA SER A 175 31.71 -13.23 18.42
C SER A 175 32.32 -12.18 17.50
N PHE A 176 33.12 -12.60 16.53
CA PHE A 176 33.67 -11.72 15.49
C PHE A 176 32.56 -10.98 14.73
N LYS A 177 31.59 -11.72 14.15
CA LYS A 177 30.50 -11.10 13.40
C LYS A 177 29.69 -10.13 14.25
N LYS A 178 29.41 -10.50 15.50
CA LYS A 178 28.72 -9.65 16.46
C LYS A 178 29.49 -8.34 16.73
N ARG A 179 30.80 -8.43 16.93
CA ARG A 179 31.67 -7.25 17.15
C ARG A 179 31.66 -6.31 15.96
N ILE A 180 31.82 -6.83 14.75
CA ILE A 180 31.81 -6.04 13.52
C ILE A 180 30.46 -5.36 13.29
N VAL A 181 29.35 -6.09 13.44
CA VAL A 181 28.00 -5.53 13.30
C VAL A 181 27.75 -4.41 14.31
N LYS A 182 28.19 -4.60 15.56
CA LYS A 182 28.08 -3.56 16.59
C LYS A 182 28.89 -2.30 16.24
N SER A 183 30.10 -2.46 15.70
CA SER A 183 30.90 -1.30 15.29
C SER A 183 30.25 -0.54 14.13
N TRP A 184 29.69 -1.24 13.14
CA TRP A 184 28.96 -0.62 12.03
C TRP A 184 27.71 0.15 12.51
N ILE A 185 26.95 -0.43 13.45
CA ILE A 185 25.77 0.23 14.03
C ILE A 185 26.18 1.49 14.80
N LYS A 186 27.25 1.43 15.59
CA LYS A 186 27.76 2.60 16.36
C LYS A 186 28.25 3.70 15.40
N GLU A 187 28.98 3.32 14.37
CA GLU A 187 29.46 4.25 13.34
C GLU A 187 28.31 4.95 12.62
N GLU A 188 27.27 4.20 12.17
CA GLU A 188 26.10 4.78 11.51
C GLU A 188 25.29 5.69 12.44
N ALA A 189 25.14 5.31 13.70
CA ALA A 189 24.47 6.13 14.71
C ALA A 189 25.19 7.48 14.94
N LEU A 190 26.51 7.44 15.06
CA LEU A 190 27.34 8.66 15.20
C LEU A 190 27.30 9.51 13.92
N LYS A 191 27.35 8.89 12.73
CA LYS A 191 27.17 9.60 11.45
C LYS A 191 25.82 10.30 11.37
N THR A 192 24.75 9.66 11.85
CA THR A 192 23.41 10.25 11.90
C THR A 192 23.39 11.49 12.81
N LEU A 193 23.86 11.38 14.04
CA LEU A 193 23.86 12.50 14.99
C LEU A 193 24.77 13.67 14.57
N ASN A 194 25.88 13.37 13.87
CA ASN A 194 26.86 14.35 13.38
C ASN A 194 26.68 14.69 11.90
N SER A 195 25.53 14.36 11.28
CA SER A 195 25.35 14.58 9.85
C SER A 195 25.45 16.06 9.46
N ASN A 196 26.01 16.30 8.26
CA ASN A 196 26.09 17.64 7.69
C ASN A 196 24.71 18.08 7.14
N PRO A 197 24.15 19.20 7.61
CA PRO A 197 22.85 19.70 7.15
C PRO A 197 22.75 19.88 5.64
N SER A 198 23.85 20.23 4.96
CA SER A 198 23.86 20.45 3.49
C SER A 198 23.68 19.15 2.68
N ASN A 199 23.93 17.98 3.28
CA ASN A 199 23.74 16.66 2.65
C ASN A 199 22.74 15.80 3.43
N SER A 200 21.62 16.40 3.74
CA SER A 200 20.57 15.79 4.56
C SER A 200 19.22 15.72 3.83
N LEU A 201 18.26 15.05 4.44
CA LEU A 201 16.89 14.98 3.95
C LEU A 201 16.23 16.37 3.82
N ALA A 202 16.64 17.33 4.66
CA ALA A 202 16.15 18.71 4.61
C ALA A 202 16.44 19.39 3.25
N THR A 203 17.53 19.01 2.57
CA THR A 203 17.92 19.53 1.24
C THR A 203 17.46 18.65 0.08
N ASN A 204 16.82 17.49 0.36
CA ASN A 204 16.32 16.60 -0.67
C ASN A 204 15.07 17.17 -1.34
N LYS A 205 15.24 17.69 -2.55
CA LYS A 205 14.15 18.36 -3.31
C LYS A 205 12.94 17.45 -3.56
N ASN A 206 13.16 16.16 -3.78
CA ASN A 206 12.08 15.22 -4.11
C ASN A 206 11.26 14.88 -2.86
N PHE A 207 11.91 14.60 -1.74
CA PHE A 207 11.24 14.42 -0.45
C PHE A 207 10.43 15.67 -0.07
N GLN A 208 11.04 16.86 -0.14
CA GLN A 208 10.38 18.12 0.23
C GLN A 208 9.17 18.44 -0.66
N LYS A 209 9.24 18.15 -1.97
CA LYS A 209 8.08 18.28 -2.88
C LYS A 209 6.99 17.24 -2.64
N GLY A 210 7.39 16.02 -2.24
CA GLY A 210 6.47 14.92 -1.96
C GLY A 210 5.70 15.13 -0.66
N LYS A 211 6.32 15.71 0.35
CA LYS A 211 5.72 16.01 1.65
C LYS A 211 4.61 17.06 1.51
N LYS A 212 3.39 16.73 1.94
CA LYS A 212 2.27 17.66 1.93
C LYS A 212 2.13 18.35 3.29
N LYS A 213 1.91 19.67 3.28
CA LYS A 213 1.87 20.52 4.50
C LYS A 213 0.90 19.99 5.56
N ASN A 214 -0.29 19.53 5.15
CA ASN A 214 -1.35 19.10 6.07
C ASN A 214 -1.37 17.57 6.30
N ALA A 215 -0.35 16.83 5.83
CA ALA A 215 -0.26 15.39 6.09
C ALA A 215 0.15 15.13 7.53
N SER A 216 -0.54 14.22 8.20
CA SER A 216 -0.19 13.74 9.55
C SER A 216 1.04 12.82 9.53
N ALA A 217 1.25 12.11 8.41
CA ALA A 217 2.48 11.36 8.17
C ALA A 217 2.80 11.32 6.67
N THR A 218 4.10 11.22 6.36
CA THR A 218 4.60 11.05 5.00
C THR A 218 5.54 9.86 4.95
N LEU A 219 5.25 8.89 4.08
CA LEU A 219 6.18 7.85 3.66
C LEU A 219 6.82 8.28 2.34
N TRP A 220 8.14 8.21 2.24
CA TRP A 220 8.88 8.43 1.00
C TRP A 220 9.82 7.25 0.75
N VAL A 221 9.80 6.72 -0.46
CA VAL A 221 10.66 5.63 -0.92
C VAL A 221 11.45 6.11 -2.11
N ARG A 222 12.75 6.22 -1.94
CA ARG A 222 13.69 6.54 -3.01
C ARG A 222 14.01 5.30 -3.82
N ASN A 223 14.14 5.44 -5.13
CA ASN A 223 14.50 4.31 -6.02
C ASN A 223 13.58 3.09 -5.82
N TYR A 224 12.26 3.32 -5.80
CA TYR A 224 11.26 2.29 -5.51
C TYR A 224 11.44 1.03 -6.37
N GLY A 225 11.71 1.18 -7.67
CA GLY A 225 11.90 0.04 -8.56
C GLY A 225 13.11 -0.81 -8.18
N MET A 226 14.21 -0.18 -7.77
CA MET A 226 15.39 -0.89 -7.28
C MET A 226 15.15 -1.53 -5.92
N PHE A 227 14.43 -0.85 -5.03
CA PHE A 227 14.03 -1.38 -3.73
C PHE A 227 13.18 -2.66 -3.89
N MET A 228 12.16 -2.62 -4.74
CA MET A 228 11.30 -3.78 -5.03
C MET A 228 12.08 -4.92 -5.68
N SER A 229 12.97 -4.65 -6.64
CA SER A 229 13.85 -5.66 -7.25
C SER A 229 14.68 -6.39 -6.21
N ASN A 230 15.28 -5.65 -5.29
CA ASN A 230 16.08 -6.20 -4.22
C ASN A 230 15.23 -7.06 -3.24
N LEU A 231 14.01 -6.64 -2.96
CA LEU A 231 13.08 -7.33 -2.07
C LEU A 231 12.66 -8.69 -2.66
N ILE A 232 12.27 -8.70 -3.94
CA ILE A 232 11.90 -9.91 -4.68
C ILE A 232 13.08 -10.88 -4.76
N GLN A 233 14.29 -10.37 -4.99
CA GLN A 233 15.49 -11.22 -5.02
C GLN A 233 15.77 -11.89 -3.66
N GLU A 234 15.55 -11.19 -2.56
CA GLU A 234 15.72 -11.75 -1.22
C GLU A 234 14.66 -12.83 -0.91
N PHE A 235 13.42 -12.60 -1.31
CA PHE A 235 12.35 -13.62 -1.23
C PHE A 235 12.68 -14.85 -2.06
N GLY A 236 13.18 -14.69 -3.29
CA GLY A 236 13.56 -15.80 -4.16
C GLY A 236 14.69 -16.67 -3.60
N LYS A 237 15.66 -16.05 -2.93
CA LYS A 237 16.73 -16.79 -2.23
C LYS A 237 16.21 -17.66 -1.06
N THR A 238 15.13 -17.23 -0.42
CA THR A 238 14.50 -17.95 0.69
C THR A 238 13.67 -19.13 0.19
N MET A 239 13.10 -19.04 -1.00
CA MET A 239 12.25 -20.05 -1.63
C MET A 239 13.06 -21.10 -2.41
N ARG A 240 14.25 -21.49 -2.13
CA ARG A 240 15.07 -22.60 -2.71
C ARG A 240 14.55 -23.21 -4.03
N SER A 241 13.89 -22.42 -4.88
CA SER A 241 13.23 -22.89 -6.10
C SER A 241 14.03 -22.50 -7.34
N THR A 242 13.83 -23.23 -8.42
CA THR A 242 14.30 -22.96 -9.78
C THR A 242 14.02 -21.52 -10.24
N MET A 243 13.06 -20.84 -9.60
CA MET A 243 12.75 -19.43 -9.81
C MET A 243 13.88 -18.46 -9.42
N SER A 244 14.86 -18.86 -8.61
CA SER A 244 15.98 -17.97 -8.26
C SER A 244 16.84 -17.56 -9.46
N TYR A 245 16.82 -18.36 -10.55
CA TYR A 245 17.49 -18.05 -11.81
C TYR A 245 16.73 -17.02 -12.66
N LEU A 246 15.44 -16.83 -12.40
CA LEU A 246 14.55 -15.89 -13.08
C LEU A 246 14.44 -14.53 -12.36
N MET A 247 15.24 -14.32 -11.31
CA MET A 247 15.16 -13.11 -10.51
C MET A 247 15.95 -11.95 -11.11
N PRO A 248 15.46 -10.69 -10.94
CA PRO A 248 16.12 -9.51 -11.49
C PRO A 248 17.55 -9.38 -10.98
N SER A 249 18.44 -8.92 -11.83
CA SER A 249 19.80 -8.58 -11.40
C SER A 249 19.75 -7.47 -10.33
N LYS A 250 20.57 -7.66 -9.28
CA LYS A 250 20.67 -6.76 -8.14
C LYS A 250 20.91 -5.30 -8.60
N GLY A 251 20.11 -4.38 -8.06
CA GLY A 251 20.34 -2.95 -8.25
C GLY A 251 19.72 -2.31 -9.49
N LYS A 252 18.91 -3.03 -10.29
CA LYS A 252 18.24 -2.44 -11.46
C LYS A 252 16.81 -2.01 -11.15
N ASN A 253 16.40 -0.83 -11.65
CA ASN A 253 15.02 -0.37 -11.62
C ASN A 253 14.24 -0.98 -12.80
N ILE A 254 13.70 -2.16 -12.60
CA ILE A 254 12.96 -2.90 -13.64
C ILE A 254 11.50 -2.43 -13.79
N TYR A 255 10.93 -1.78 -12.78
CA TYR A 255 9.51 -1.39 -12.76
C TYR A 255 9.26 -0.01 -13.37
N GLY A 256 10.30 0.71 -13.78
CA GLY A 256 10.14 2.06 -14.32
C GLY A 256 9.60 3.10 -13.36
N VAL A 257 9.56 2.80 -12.05
CA VAL A 257 9.15 3.71 -10.99
C VAL A 257 10.38 4.16 -10.22
N GLU A 258 10.59 5.46 -10.13
CA GLU A 258 11.77 6.03 -9.45
C GLU A 258 11.49 6.27 -7.98
N GLU A 259 10.43 6.99 -7.68
CA GLU A 259 10.08 7.40 -6.33
C GLU A 259 8.60 7.18 -6.06
N VAL A 260 8.31 6.88 -4.81
CA VAL A 260 6.95 6.81 -4.29
C VAL A 260 6.85 7.65 -3.03
N THR A 261 5.83 8.51 -2.97
CA THR A 261 5.48 9.25 -1.76
C THR A 261 4.05 8.95 -1.40
N ALA A 262 3.78 8.60 -0.14
CA ALA A 262 2.44 8.45 0.39
C ALA A 262 2.23 9.42 1.56
N ASN A 263 1.16 10.19 1.52
CA ASN A 263 0.78 11.15 2.55
C ASN A 263 -0.52 10.70 3.20
N LEU A 264 -0.51 10.56 4.53
CA LEU A 264 -1.66 10.18 5.34
C LEU A 264 -2.29 11.43 5.96
N PHE A 265 -3.61 11.54 5.84
CA PHE A 265 -4.40 12.61 6.41
C PHE A 265 -5.52 12.03 7.27
N PHE A 266 -5.69 12.59 8.45
CA PHE A 266 -6.87 12.38 9.28
C PHE A 266 -7.73 13.65 9.19
N GLU A 267 -8.93 13.51 8.67
CA GLU A 267 -9.87 14.61 8.48
C GLU A 267 -11.11 14.37 9.37
N LYS A 268 -12.06 15.29 9.36
CA LYS A 268 -13.25 15.18 10.23
C LYS A 268 -14.04 13.89 9.97
N ALA A 269 -14.26 13.55 8.71
CA ALA A 269 -15.11 12.43 8.30
C ALA A 269 -14.44 11.47 7.31
N ASN A 270 -13.15 11.55 7.11
CA ASN A 270 -12.44 10.57 6.29
C ASN A 270 -10.96 10.41 6.69
N ILE A 271 -10.43 9.22 6.43
CA ILE A 271 -8.99 8.93 6.41
C ILE A 271 -8.59 8.89 4.95
N ARG A 272 -7.56 9.64 4.58
CA ARG A 272 -7.10 9.72 3.19
C ARG A 272 -5.62 9.45 3.08
N VAL A 273 -5.27 8.57 2.15
CA VAL A 273 -3.87 8.31 1.76
C VAL A 273 -3.70 8.74 0.31
N LEU A 274 -2.87 9.75 0.09
CA LEU A 274 -2.48 10.21 -1.24
C LEU A 274 -1.11 9.65 -1.58
N LEU A 275 -1.04 8.77 -2.57
CA LEU A 275 0.16 8.17 -3.09
C LEU A 275 0.52 8.82 -4.42
N GLU A 276 1.76 9.28 -4.58
CA GLU A 276 2.31 9.82 -5.82
C GLU A 276 3.52 8.95 -6.25
N MET A 277 3.48 8.42 -7.46
CA MET A 277 4.58 7.67 -8.06
C MET A 277 5.21 8.49 -9.18
N SER A 278 6.54 8.60 -9.19
CA SER A 278 7.31 9.17 -10.30
C SER A 278 7.77 8.06 -11.23
N VAL A 279 7.41 8.19 -12.51
CA VAL A 279 7.79 7.24 -13.56
C VAL A 279 9.09 7.69 -14.21
N SER A 280 9.99 6.75 -14.47
CA SER A 280 11.27 7.01 -15.16
C SER A 280 11.07 7.52 -16.58
N ASP A 281 12.02 8.31 -17.08
CA ASP A 281 11.90 8.94 -18.40
C ASP A 281 11.74 7.92 -19.54
N TYR A 282 12.38 6.76 -19.44
CA TYR A 282 12.27 5.72 -20.48
C TYR A 282 10.88 5.06 -20.53
N MET A 283 10.15 5.01 -19.40
CA MET A 283 8.78 4.46 -19.33
C MET A 283 7.69 5.50 -19.50
N LYS A 284 8.01 6.78 -19.32
CA LYS A 284 7.06 7.90 -19.32
C LYS A 284 6.17 7.95 -20.56
N LYS A 285 6.76 7.76 -21.76
CA LYS A 285 6.02 7.81 -23.03
C LYS A 285 5.01 6.68 -23.11
N SER A 286 5.42 5.46 -22.80
CA SER A 286 4.56 4.27 -22.81
C SER A 286 3.44 4.37 -21.78
N PHE A 287 3.75 4.71 -20.54
CA PHE A 287 2.74 4.87 -19.49
C PHE A 287 1.71 5.97 -19.83
N LYS A 288 2.17 7.10 -20.40
CA LYS A 288 1.26 8.17 -20.79
C LYS A 288 0.29 7.74 -21.87
N LYS A 289 0.72 6.96 -22.86
CA LYS A 289 -0.11 6.45 -23.94
C LYS A 289 -1.14 5.43 -23.42
N ILE A 290 -0.71 4.52 -22.56
CA ILE A 290 -1.55 3.46 -22.00
C ILE A 290 -2.61 4.03 -21.04
N TYR A 291 -2.23 4.88 -20.10
CA TYR A 291 -3.09 5.28 -18.96
C TYR A 291 -3.85 6.59 -19.15
N ASN A 292 -3.77 7.26 -20.30
CA ASN A 292 -4.49 8.53 -20.51
C ASN A 292 -5.82 8.40 -21.28
N LYS A 293 -6.29 7.18 -21.52
CA LYS A 293 -7.61 6.91 -22.11
C LYS A 293 -8.74 7.38 -21.17
N ARG A 294 -9.83 7.87 -21.75
CA ARG A 294 -11.06 8.19 -21.02
C ARG A 294 -12.05 7.05 -21.15
N MET A 295 -12.69 6.68 -20.05
CA MET A 295 -13.73 5.67 -19.99
C MET A 295 -14.85 5.99 -20.98
N ASN A 296 -15.30 4.97 -21.73
CA ASN A 296 -16.47 5.07 -22.60
C ASN A 296 -17.73 5.39 -21.76
N SER A 297 -18.47 6.40 -22.20
CA SER A 297 -19.67 6.88 -21.49
C SER A 297 -20.79 5.84 -21.47
N ALA A 298 -20.84 4.92 -22.44
CA ALA A 298 -21.85 3.87 -22.47
C ALA A 298 -21.74 2.96 -21.22
N LEU A 299 -20.51 2.60 -20.80
CA LEU A 299 -20.30 1.79 -19.58
C LEU A 299 -20.78 2.57 -18.34
N VAL A 300 -20.36 3.84 -18.24
CA VAL A 300 -20.64 4.65 -17.04
C VAL A 300 -22.14 4.89 -16.86
N ASN A 301 -22.89 5.00 -17.94
CA ASN A 301 -24.33 5.24 -17.90
C ASN A 301 -25.17 3.96 -17.75
N SER A 302 -24.55 2.77 -17.77
CA SER A 302 -25.26 1.49 -17.84
C SER A 302 -25.55 0.84 -16.49
N PHE A 303 -25.30 1.49 -15.36
CA PHE A 303 -25.59 0.96 -14.02
C PHE A 303 -26.21 2.00 -13.09
N ASP A 304 -26.94 1.53 -12.10
CA ASP A 304 -27.55 2.37 -11.08
C ASP A 304 -26.52 2.78 -10.02
N HIS A 305 -26.05 4.02 -10.09
CA HIS A 305 -25.05 4.58 -9.19
C HIS A 305 -25.49 4.69 -7.72
N GLU A 306 -26.81 4.70 -7.45
CA GLU A 306 -27.36 4.79 -6.09
C GLU A 306 -27.50 3.39 -5.45
N LYS A 307 -27.85 2.40 -6.27
CA LYS A 307 -28.10 1.04 -5.78
C LYS A 307 -26.85 0.19 -5.68
N ALA A 308 -25.84 0.45 -6.53
CA ALA A 308 -24.61 -0.33 -6.54
C ALA A 308 -23.97 -0.41 -5.14
N LEU A 309 -23.68 -1.62 -4.73
CA LEU A 309 -22.96 -1.91 -3.46
C LEU A 309 -21.47 -1.62 -3.62
N ALA A 310 -20.91 -2.00 -4.78
CA ALA A 310 -19.52 -1.73 -5.13
C ALA A 310 -19.38 -1.66 -6.66
N PHE A 311 -18.36 -0.96 -7.12
CA PHE A 311 -17.92 -1.06 -8.50
C PHE A 311 -16.41 -0.91 -8.62
N TRP A 312 -15.85 -1.50 -9.68
CA TRP A 312 -14.49 -1.32 -10.10
C TRP A 312 -14.47 -0.97 -11.58
N SER A 313 -13.91 0.19 -11.91
CA SER A 313 -13.75 0.65 -13.28
C SER A 313 -12.28 0.78 -13.64
N MET A 314 -11.94 0.45 -14.88
CA MET A 314 -10.61 0.60 -15.44
C MET A 314 -10.74 1.08 -16.89
N SER A 315 -9.92 2.08 -17.26
CA SER A 315 -9.80 2.55 -18.64
C SER A 315 -8.34 2.70 -19.00
N ILE A 316 -7.88 1.82 -19.90
CA ILE A 316 -6.53 1.81 -20.48
C ILE A 316 -6.66 1.78 -22.00
N ASN A 317 -5.62 2.19 -22.72
CA ASN A 317 -5.60 2.03 -24.17
C ASN A 317 -5.03 0.65 -24.52
N THR A 318 -5.87 -0.28 -24.98
CA THR A 318 -5.46 -1.66 -25.31
C THR A 318 -4.47 -1.68 -26.47
N GLU A 319 -4.72 -0.94 -27.56
CA GLU A 319 -3.81 -0.85 -28.69
C GLU A 319 -2.41 -0.39 -28.25
N GLU A 320 -2.34 0.74 -27.57
CA GLU A 320 -1.07 1.25 -27.05
C GLU A 320 -0.45 0.32 -26.00
N MET A 321 -1.24 -0.39 -25.21
CA MET A 321 -0.72 -1.40 -24.28
C MET A 321 -0.03 -2.54 -25.06
N LEU A 322 -0.66 -3.05 -26.11
CA LEU A 322 -0.09 -4.13 -26.94
C LEU A 322 1.16 -3.66 -27.70
N VAL A 323 1.13 -2.47 -28.29
CA VAL A 323 2.29 -1.86 -28.97
C VAL A 323 3.46 -1.61 -28.01
N GLN A 324 3.18 -1.13 -26.79
CA GLN A 324 4.23 -0.82 -25.81
C GLN A 324 4.68 -2.05 -25.02
N TYR A 325 3.86 -3.12 -24.96
CA TYR A 325 4.15 -4.31 -24.16
C TYR A 325 5.47 -4.99 -24.51
N PRO A 326 5.84 -5.25 -25.80
CA PRO A 326 7.15 -5.81 -26.14
C PRO A 326 8.31 -4.98 -25.60
N VAL A 327 8.25 -3.64 -25.76
CA VAL A 327 9.27 -2.71 -25.26
C VAL A 327 9.40 -2.79 -23.74
N MET A 328 8.26 -2.80 -23.02
CA MET A 328 8.22 -2.92 -21.58
C MET A 328 8.78 -4.27 -21.12
N MET A 329 8.41 -5.36 -21.80
CA MET A 329 8.87 -6.71 -21.48
C MET A 329 10.37 -6.88 -21.77
N ASN A 330 10.88 -6.35 -22.87
CA ASN A 330 12.32 -6.35 -23.16
C ASN A 330 13.11 -5.61 -22.06
N ASN A 331 12.62 -4.46 -21.61
CA ASN A 331 13.23 -3.73 -20.50
C ASN A 331 13.18 -4.52 -19.19
N LEU A 332 12.05 -5.15 -18.91
CA LEU A 332 11.83 -5.95 -17.71
C LEU A 332 12.67 -7.25 -17.75
N TYR A 333 12.49 -8.08 -18.77
CA TYR A 333 13.16 -9.38 -18.86
C TYR A 333 14.64 -9.25 -19.20
N GLY A 334 15.04 -8.31 -20.03
CA GLY A 334 16.45 -8.03 -20.28
C GLY A 334 17.20 -7.56 -19.03
N ALA A 335 16.49 -6.92 -18.07
CA ALA A 335 17.06 -6.59 -16.77
C ALA A 335 17.09 -7.79 -15.81
N ILE A 336 16.10 -8.68 -15.89
CA ILE A 336 15.99 -9.90 -15.07
C ILE A 336 17.00 -10.96 -15.55
N LEU A 337 17.04 -11.21 -16.84
CA LEU A 337 17.81 -12.26 -17.49
C LEU A 337 18.73 -11.65 -18.58
N PRO A 338 19.82 -10.93 -18.22
CA PRO A 338 20.67 -10.25 -19.19
C PRO A 338 21.28 -11.18 -20.25
N LYS A 339 21.45 -12.47 -19.92
CA LYS A 339 21.99 -13.48 -20.85
C LYS A 339 21.02 -13.85 -21.97
N PHE A 340 19.72 -13.62 -21.78
CA PHE A 340 18.64 -13.94 -22.73
C PHE A 340 17.99 -12.68 -23.31
N LYS A 341 18.68 -11.53 -23.24
CA LYS A 341 18.11 -10.26 -23.72
C LYS A 341 17.78 -10.30 -25.21
N GLN A 342 18.65 -10.89 -26.03
CA GLN A 342 18.45 -11.02 -27.48
C GLN A 342 17.29 -11.94 -27.81
N GLU A 343 17.13 -13.05 -27.07
CA GLU A 343 16.02 -13.98 -27.24
C GLU A 343 14.68 -13.31 -26.90
N PHE A 344 14.63 -12.50 -25.85
CA PHE A 344 13.43 -11.72 -25.52
C PHE A 344 13.12 -10.63 -26.54
N GLU A 345 14.12 -9.97 -27.11
CA GLU A 345 13.96 -9.03 -28.23
C GLU A 345 13.34 -9.74 -29.43
N ILE A 346 13.87 -10.91 -29.84
CA ILE A 346 13.34 -11.71 -30.95
C ILE A 346 11.88 -12.17 -30.66
N VAL A 347 11.60 -12.65 -29.44
CA VAL A 347 10.23 -13.04 -29.04
C VAL A 347 9.29 -11.84 -29.08
N GLY A 348 9.74 -10.67 -28.63
CA GLY A 348 8.99 -9.43 -28.72
C GLY A 348 8.68 -9.03 -30.16
N ASP A 349 9.66 -9.12 -31.05
CA ASP A 349 9.50 -8.82 -32.46
C ASP A 349 8.55 -9.82 -33.15
N ILE A 350 8.66 -11.12 -32.84
CA ILE A 350 7.73 -12.15 -33.35
C ILE A 350 6.30 -11.89 -32.86
N LEU A 351 6.12 -11.56 -31.59
CA LEU A 351 4.80 -11.23 -31.04
C LEU A 351 4.20 -10.02 -31.74
N SER A 352 4.96 -8.96 -32.00
CA SER A 352 4.47 -7.78 -32.72
C SER A 352 4.16 -8.04 -34.20
N LEU A 353 4.72 -9.10 -34.80
CA LEU A 353 4.37 -9.52 -36.17
C LEU A 353 3.11 -10.39 -36.25
N VAL A 354 2.79 -11.10 -35.17
CA VAL A 354 1.66 -12.06 -35.12
C VAL A 354 0.41 -11.42 -34.53
N ILE A 355 0.57 -10.46 -33.63
CA ILE A 355 -0.53 -9.78 -32.95
C ILE A 355 -0.99 -8.60 -33.81
N ASP A 356 -2.26 -8.61 -34.24
CA ASP A 356 -2.93 -7.44 -34.77
C ASP A 356 -3.48 -6.62 -33.60
N GLU A 357 -2.70 -5.65 -33.13
CA GLU A 357 -3.01 -4.83 -31.97
C GLU A 357 -4.30 -4.02 -32.17
N GLU A 358 -4.55 -3.55 -33.40
CA GLU A 358 -5.76 -2.79 -33.75
C GLU A 358 -6.99 -3.69 -33.70
N ALA A 359 -6.93 -4.90 -34.28
CA ALA A 359 -8.04 -5.84 -34.24
C ALA A 359 -8.37 -6.28 -32.81
N ILE A 360 -7.35 -6.55 -31.99
CA ILE A 360 -7.57 -6.88 -30.57
C ILE A 360 -8.13 -5.68 -29.81
N ALA A 361 -7.66 -4.47 -30.07
CA ALA A 361 -8.16 -3.26 -29.44
C ALA A 361 -9.63 -2.96 -29.80
N LYS A 362 -10.08 -3.31 -31.01
CA LYS A 362 -11.50 -3.24 -31.39
C LYS A 362 -12.34 -4.28 -30.63
N LEU A 363 -11.81 -5.49 -30.44
CA LEU A 363 -12.50 -6.53 -29.67
C LEU A 363 -12.59 -6.20 -28.18
N VAL A 364 -11.53 -5.63 -27.60
CA VAL A 364 -11.45 -5.20 -26.19
C VAL A 364 -10.80 -3.82 -26.11
N THR A 365 -11.61 -2.77 -26.05
CA THR A 365 -11.12 -1.38 -26.12
C THR A 365 -10.28 -0.95 -24.91
N GLY A 366 -10.26 -1.75 -23.84
CA GLY A 366 -9.57 -1.49 -22.59
C GLY A 366 -10.40 -0.70 -21.56
N ASP A 367 -11.68 -0.47 -21.87
CA ASP A 367 -12.65 -0.01 -20.89
C ASP A 367 -13.31 -1.23 -20.24
N ALA A 368 -13.25 -1.32 -18.92
CA ALA A 368 -13.90 -2.37 -18.16
C ALA A 368 -14.58 -1.78 -16.91
N LEU A 369 -15.75 -2.31 -16.58
CA LEU A 369 -16.51 -1.93 -15.40
C LEU A 369 -17.16 -3.18 -14.80
N PHE A 370 -16.82 -3.48 -13.55
CA PHE A 370 -17.50 -4.46 -12.72
C PHE A 370 -18.42 -3.72 -11.75
N VAL A 371 -19.65 -4.17 -11.61
CA VAL A 371 -20.64 -3.62 -10.66
C VAL A 371 -21.24 -4.76 -9.84
N LEU A 372 -21.13 -4.67 -8.54
CA LEU A 372 -21.87 -5.50 -7.59
C LEU A 372 -23.18 -4.77 -7.27
N ASN A 373 -24.29 -5.30 -7.73
CA ASN A 373 -25.61 -4.68 -7.57
C ASN A 373 -26.25 -5.04 -6.23
N GLU A 374 -26.27 -6.35 -5.91
CA GLU A 374 -26.96 -6.86 -4.74
C GLU A 374 -26.45 -8.25 -4.32
N PHE A 375 -26.88 -8.69 -3.14
CA PHE A 375 -26.83 -10.09 -2.73
C PHE A 375 -28.26 -10.65 -2.66
N GLY A 376 -28.55 -11.67 -3.46
CA GLY A 376 -29.77 -12.47 -3.37
C GLY A 376 -29.57 -13.68 -2.47
N LYS A 377 -30.67 -14.29 -2.04
CA LYS A 377 -30.67 -15.57 -1.32
C LYS A 377 -31.21 -16.66 -2.22
N LYS A 378 -30.57 -17.82 -2.22
CA LYS A 378 -31.00 -18.98 -3.01
C LYS A 378 -30.79 -20.26 -2.20
N GLU A 379 -31.78 -21.15 -2.25
CA GLU A 379 -31.62 -22.51 -1.74
C GLU A 379 -30.72 -23.33 -2.68
N VAL A 380 -29.73 -23.96 -2.12
CA VAL A 380 -28.77 -24.82 -2.82
C VAL A 380 -28.75 -26.19 -2.15
N GLU A 381 -28.92 -27.21 -2.96
CA GLU A 381 -28.73 -28.58 -2.49
C GLU A 381 -27.25 -28.89 -2.32
N TYR A 382 -26.91 -29.53 -1.22
CA TYR A 382 -25.55 -30.03 -0.95
C TYR A 382 -25.60 -31.43 -0.37
N THR A 383 -24.63 -32.26 -0.73
CA THR A 383 -24.51 -33.63 -0.22
C THR A 383 -23.77 -33.59 1.10
N LYS A 384 -24.41 -34.12 2.15
CA LYS A 384 -23.80 -34.37 3.46
C LYS A 384 -23.66 -35.87 3.67
N TYR A 385 -22.55 -36.28 4.26
CA TYR A 385 -22.37 -37.69 4.65
C TYR A 385 -22.82 -37.81 6.09
N GLU A 386 -23.80 -38.71 6.34
CA GLU A 386 -24.22 -39.13 7.68
C GLU A 386 -23.89 -40.60 7.88
N TYR A 387 -23.67 -41.03 9.10
CA TYR A 387 -23.44 -42.43 9.44
C TYR A 387 -24.75 -42.99 9.97
N ASP A 388 -25.13 -44.18 9.50
CA ASP A 388 -26.26 -44.93 10.04
C ASP A 388 -25.87 -45.60 11.38
N GLU A 389 -26.84 -46.32 11.96
CA GLU A 389 -26.64 -47.03 13.23
C GLU A 389 -25.52 -48.09 13.17
N ASP A 390 -25.19 -48.59 11.95
CA ASP A 390 -24.10 -49.53 11.68
C ASP A 390 -22.78 -48.84 11.31
N TYR A 391 -22.65 -47.52 11.50
CA TYR A 391 -21.49 -46.73 11.09
C TYR A 391 -21.19 -46.75 9.57
N LYS A 392 -22.18 -47.08 8.74
CA LYS A 392 -22.02 -47.04 7.29
C LYS A 392 -22.34 -45.64 6.79
N ARG A 393 -21.47 -45.13 5.91
CA ARG A 393 -21.59 -43.81 5.31
C ARG A 393 -22.75 -43.75 4.35
N LYS A 394 -23.73 -42.88 4.62
CA LYS A 394 -24.89 -42.62 3.79
C LYS A 394 -24.83 -41.18 3.26
N GLU A 395 -25.08 -41.03 1.96
CA GLU A 395 -25.21 -39.71 1.34
C GLU A 395 -26.65 -39.18 1.56
N VAL A 396 -26.75 -37.99 2.16
CA VAL A 396 -28.02 -37.30 2.38
C VAL A 396 -27.96 -35.94 1.68
N THR A 397 -28.90 -35.70 0.79
CA THR A 397 -29.07 -34.39 0.17
C THR A 397 -29.83 -33.48 1.13
N LYS A 398 -29.23 -32.35 1.47
CA LYS A 398 -29.83 -31.29 2.28
C LYS A 398 -29.84 -29.99 1.51
N THR A 399 -30.79 -29.14 1.79
CA THR A 399 -30.81 -27.75 1.29
C THR A 399 -30.27 -26.78 2.29
N LYS A 400 -29.57 -25.76 1.83
CA LYS A 400 -29.19 -24.59 2.62
C LYS A 400 -29.42 -23.32 1.84
N GLU A 401 -29.84 -22.29 2.52
CA GLU A 401 -29.87 -20.94 1.95
C GLU A 401 -28.43 -20.44 1.76
N THR A 402 -28.12 -19.96 0.56
CA THR A 402 -26.80 -19.43 0.22
C THR A 402 -26.95 -18.04 -0.39
N LEU A 403 -26.04 -17.14 -0.05
CA LEU A 403 -25.95 -15.83 -0.70
C LEU A 403 -25.41 -15.96 -2.11
N VAL A 404 -26.07 -15.29 -3.02
CA VAL A 404 -25.70 -15.24 -4.44
C VAL A 404 -25.47 -13.79 -4.83
N PRO A 405 -24.26 -13.42 -5.29
CA PRO A 405 -24.01 -12.06 -5.74
C PRO A 405 -24.72 -11.79 -7.07
N ASP A 406 -25.44 -10.67 -7.15
CA ASP A 406 -25.88 -10.07 -8.40
C ASP A 406 -24.85 -9.07 -8.86
N PHE A 407 -24.14 -9.39 -9.94
CA PHE A 407 -23.14 -8.51 -10.50
C PHE A 407 -23.23 -8.42 -12.02
N THR A 408 -22.66 -7.36 -12.55
CA THR A 408 -22.53 -7.13 -13.99
C THR A 408 -21.09 -6.75 -14.31
N ILE A 409 -20.50 -7.45 -15.29
CA ILE A 409 -19.21 -7.11 -15.90
C ILE A 409 -19.51 -6.47 -17.25
N MET A 410 -18.89 -5.36 -17.54
CA MET A 410 -19.03 -4.62 -18.79
C MET A 410 -17.65 -4.43 -19.40
N ILE A 411 -17.50 -4.76 -20.67
CA ILE A 411 -16.25 -4.64 -21.41
C ILE A 411 -16.53 -3.85 -22.69
N GLY A 412 -15.79 -2.78 -22.93
CA GLY A 412 -15.89 -2.03 -24.17
C GLY A 412 -15.42 -2.87 -25.36
N SER A 413 -16.24 -2.94 -26.42
CA SER A 413 -15.94 -3.67 -27.65
C SER A 413 -16.60 -2.98 -28.84
N GLU A 414 -15.85 -2.81 -29.91
CA GLU A 414 -16.34 -2.29 -31.19
C GLU A 414 -16.72 -3.43 -32.16
N GLU A 415 -16.36 -4.71 -31.83
CA GLU A 415 -16.54 -5.89 -32.67
C GLU A 415 -17.83 -6.68 -32.36
N LYS A 416 -18.98 -6.00 -32.50
CA LYS A 416 -20.30 -6.64 -32.28
C LYS A 416 -20.52 -7.88 -33.14
N GLU A 417 -20.15 -7.83 -34.43
CA GLU A 417 -20.38 -8.94 -35.37
C GLU A 417 -19.58 -10.18 -34.96
N LEU A 418 -18.30 -10.03 -34.63
CA LEU A 418 -17.46 -11.14 -34.20
C LEU A 418 -17.99 -11.75 -32.91
N LEU A 419 -18.34 -10.94 -31.91
CA LEU A 419 -18.94 -11.43 -30.65
C LEU A 419 -20.24 -12.19 -30.90
N THR A 420 -21.13 -11.68 -31.81
CA THR A 420 -22.35 -12.36 -32.16
C THR A 420 -22.09 -13.71 -32.83
N LYS A 421 -21.10 -13.80 -33.74
CA LYS A 421 -20.67 -15.07 -34.36
C LYS A 421 -20.15 -16.07 -33.32
N VAL A 422 -19.39 -15.60 -32.31
CA VAL A 422 -18.89 -16.44 -31.21
C VAL A 422 -20.06 -17.03 -30.41
N PHE A 423 -21.06 -16.23 -30.06
CA PHE A 423 -22.23 -16.72 -29.33
C PHE A 423 -23.07 -17.70 -30.16
N LYS A 424 -23.29 -17.46 -31.46
CA LYS A 424 -23.95 -18.40 -32.36
C LYS A 424 -23.19 -19.73 -32.49
N LEU A 425 -21.85 -19.68 -32.52
CA LEU A 425 -21.04 -20.88 -32.48
C LEU A 425 -21.23 -21.63 -31.14
N GLY A 426 -21.28 -20.92 -30.04
CA GLY A 426 -21.60 -21.47 -28.72
C GLY A 426 -22.95 -22.14 -28.65
N GLU A 427 -23.97 -21.60 -29.33
CA GLU A 427 -25.29 -22.17 -29.43
C GLU A 427 -25.28 -23.50 -30.22
N LYS A 428 -24.59 -23.55 -31.36
CA LYS A 428 -24.37 -24.78 -32.13
C LYS A 428 -23.79 -25.92 -31.28
N TYR A 429 -22.87 -25.61 -30.36
CA TYR A 429 -22.28 -26.59 -29.44
C TYR A 429 -23.03 -26.75 -28.11
N LYS A 430 -24.23 -26.18 -27.99
CA LYS A 430 -25.07 -26.24 -26.77
C LYS A 430 -24.35 -25.70 -25.51
N ALA A 431 -23.43 -24.80 -25.70
CA ALA A 431 -22.75 -24.08 -24.63
C ALA A 431 -23.43 -22.74 -24.29
N VAL A 432 -24.28 -22.26 -25.20
CA VAL A 432 -25.07 -21.03 -25.09
C VAL A 432 -26.49 -21.30 -25.53
N LYS A 433 -27.46 -20.61 -24.91
CA LYS A 433 -28.88 -20.59 -25.35
C LYS A 433 -29.25 -19.13 -25.60
N GLU A 434 -29.67 -18.81 -26.81
CA GLU A 434 -30.15 -17.48 -27.17
C GLU A 434 -31.66 -17.35 -26.94
N THR A 435 -32.05 -16.18 -26.40
CA THR A 435 -33.47 -15.78 -26.33
C THR A 435 -33.53 -14.24 -26.44
N ASN A 436 -34.06 -13.72 -27.56
CA ASN A 436 -34.20 -12.28 -27.81
C ASN A 436 -32.87 -11.49 -27.61
N ASN A 437 -31.79 -11.93 -28.25
CA ASN A 437 -30.40 -11.39 -28.13
C ASN A 437 -29.80 -11.40 -26.70
N VAL A 438 -30.41 -12.16 -25.79
CA VAL A 438 -29.81 -12.48 -24.48
C VAL A 438 -29.24 -13.90 -24.58
N TYR A 439 -27.94 -14.02 -24.31
CA TYR A 439 -27.21 -15.28 -24.40
C TYR A 439 -26.99 -15.85 -22.99
N GLU A 440 -27.70 -16.96 -22.68
CA GLU A 440 -27.50 -17.70 -21.43
C GLU A 440 -26.34 -18.69 -21.59
N LEU A 441 -25.31 -18.59 -20.75
CA LEU A 441 -24.15 -19.48 -20.76
C LEU A 441 -24.45 -20.78 -20.01
N ILE A 442 -24.35 -21.94 -20.69
CA ILE A 442 -24.65 -23.27 -20.12
C ILE A 442 -23.37 -23.85 -19.51
N LEU A 443 -23.17 -23.66 -18.22
CA LEU A 443 -21.99 -24.11 -17.48
C LEU A 443 -22.18 -25.50 -16.88
N LYS A 444 -22.22 -26.55 -17.71
CA LYS A 444 -22.56 -27.95 -17.31
C LYS A 444 -21.70 -28.51 -16.15
N LYS A 445 -20.43 -28.09 -16.03
CA LYS A 445 -19.49 -28.60 -15.02
C LYS A 445 -19.45 -27.75 -13.75
N ALA A 446 -19.86 -26.50 -13.80
CA ALA A 446 -19.84 -25.60 -12.67
C ALA A 446 -21.22 -25.60 -11.98
N LYS A 447 -21.32 -26.23 -10.80
CA LYS A 447 -22.53 -26.17 -9.97
C LYS A 447 -22.64 -24.79 -9.29
N LEU A 448 -22.78 -23.73 -10.11
CA LEU A 448 -22.96 -22.38 -9.59
C LEU A 448 -24.43 -22.17 -9.20
N PRO A 449 -24.69 -21.48 -8.08
CA PRO A 449 -26.05 -21.19 -7.64
C PRO A 449 -26.75 -20.11 -8.48
N PHE A 450 -26.12 -19.60 -9.54
CA PHE A 450 -26.63 -18.55 -10.41
C PHE A 450 -26.28 -18.83 -11.88
N GLY A 451 -27.10 -18.29 -12.81
CA GLY A 451 -26.83 -18.30 -14.24
C GLY A 451 -25.90 -17.19 -14.67
N PHE A 452 -25.32 -17.31 -15.85
CA PHE A 452 -24.58 -16.22 -16.52
C PHE A 452 -25.29 -15.87 -17.83
N TYR A 453 -25.51 -14.58 -18.02
CA TYR A 453 -26.17 -14.02 -19.19
C TYR A 453 -25.27 -13.02 -19.86
N ALA A 454 -25.14 -13.07 -21.18
CA ALA A 454 -24.39 -12.11 -21.97
C ALA A 454 -25.29 -11.30 -22.89
N VAL A 455 -24.96 -10.03 -23.11
CA VAL A 455 -25.63 -9.13 -24.05
C VAL A 455 -24.56 -8.29 -24.75
N VAL A 456 -24.66 -8.07 -26.05
CA VAL A 456 -23.79 -7.18 -26.83
C VAL A 456 -24.59 -5.99 -27.31
N LYS A 457 -24.36 -4.81 -26.75
CA LYS A 457 -25.14 -3.60 -27.07
C LYS A 457 -24.33 -2.32 -26.94
N ASN A 458 -24.51 -1.39 -27.87
CA ASN A 458 -23.92 -0.04 -27.85
C ASN A 458 -22.41 -0.02 -27.64
N GLY A 459 -21.65 -0.92 -28.27
CA GLY A 459 -20.20 -1.00 -28.11
C GLY A 459 -19.74 -1.55 -26.76
N VAL A 460 -20.60 -2.32 -26.08
CA VAL A 460 -20.30 -2.95 -24.79
C VAL A 460 -20.76 -4.41 -24.79
N LEU A 461 -19.88 -5.29 -24.33
CA LEU A 461 -20.19 -6.66 -23.97
C LEU A 461 -20.50 -6.72 -22.47
N TYR A 462 -21.73 -7.12 -22.15
CA TYR A 462 -22.22 -7.29 -20.78
C TYR A 462 -22.24 -8.76 -20.40
N PHE A 463 -21.78 -9.07 -19.19
CA PHE A 463 -21.99 -10.35 -18.52
C PHE A 463 -22.65 -10.08 -17.16
N THR A 464 -23.80 -10.69 -16.90
CA THR A 464 -24.52 -10.51 -15.63
C THR A 464 -25.01 -11.85 -15.07
N THR A 465 -25.15 -11.94 -13.76
CA THR A 465 -25.74 -13.09 -13.07
C THR A 465 -27.26 -13.01 -12.99
N SER A 466 -27.84 -11.86 -13.36
CA SER A 466 -29.28 -11.62 -13.32
C SER A 466 -29.89 -11.63 -14.74
N LYS A 467 -30.82 -12.57 -14.99
CA LYS A 467 -31.61 -12.61 -16.23
C LYS A 467 -32.42 -11.32 -16.44
N ALA A 468 -32.98 -10.78 -15.35
CA ALA A 468 -33.74 -9.54 -15.39
C ALA A 468 -32.87 -8.33 -15.81
N ASN A 469 -31.64 -8.26 -15.30
CA ASN A 469 -30.68 -7.24 -15.72
C ASN A 469 -30.29 -7.40 -17.19
N ALA A 470 -30.05 -8.63 -17.68
CA ALA A 470 -29.74 -8.89 -19.07
C ALA A 470 -30.87 -8.41 -20.00
N ILE A 471 -32.14 -8.72 -19.68
CA ILE A 471 -33.31 -8.26 -20.43
C ILE A 471 -33.44 -6.72 -20.39
N SER A 472 -33.19 -6.09 -19.24
CA SER A 472 -33.21 -4.64 -19.11
C SER A 472 -32.14 -3.98 -19.98
N ILE A 473 -30.93 -4.54 -20.00
CA ILE A 473 -29.83 -4.08 -20.85
C ILE A 473 -30.23 -4.18 -22.31
N GLU A 474 -30.74 -5.35 -22.77
CA GLU A 474 -31.14 -5.56 -24.16
C GLU A 474 -32.28 -4.63 -24.56
N SER A 475 -33.27 -4.40 -23.71
CA SER A 475 -34.39 -3.49 -24.00
C SER A 475 -34.01 -2.00 -23.93
N GLY A 476 -32.77 -1.65 -23.50
CA GLY A 476 -32.30 -0.27 -23.38
C GLY A 476 -32.81 0.47 -22.14
N ARG A 477 -33.36 -0.23 -21.15
CA ARG A 477 -33.88 0.33 -19.89
C ARG A 477 -32.80 0.58 -18.86
N THR A 478 -31.57 0.91 -19.28
CA THR A 478 -30.39 1.12 -18.43
C THR A 478 -29.99 2.58 -18.29
N ASN A 479 -30.85 3.52 -18.74
CA ASN A 479 -30.53 4.94 -18.58
C ASN A 479 -30.96 5.40 -17.18
N PHE A 480 -30.06 5.23 -16.22
CA PHE A 480 -30.28 5.63 -14.83
C PHE A 480 -30.13 7.14 -14.65
N ALA A 481 -30.99 7.74 -13.84
CA ALA A 481 -31.02 9.19 -13.61
C ALA A 481 -29.80 9.67 -12.80
N SER A 482 -29.34 8.87 -11.84
CA SER A 482 -28.21 9.23 -10.97
C SER A 482 -26.89 9.15 -11.72
N LYS A 483 -26.11 10.22 -11.60
CA LYS A 483 -24.73 10.34 -12.13
C LYS A 483 -23.71 10.56 -11.02
N LYS A 484 -24.03 10.11 -9.80
CA LYS A 484 -23.25 10.34 -8.58
C LYS A 484 -21.74 10.07 -8.76
N HIS A 485 -21.39 8.96 -9.41
CA HIS A 485 -19.99 8.55 -9.59
C HIS A 485 -19.40 8.91 -10.97
N ASN A 486 -20.16 9.57 -11.86
CA ASN A 486 -19.69 9.91 -13.21
C ASN A 486 -18.37 10.69 -13.21
N LYS A 487 -18.30 11.77 -12.42
CA LYS A 487 -17.10 12.61 -12.34
C LYS A 487 -15.90 11.81 -11.82
N LEU A 488 -16.13 10.94 -10.83
CA LEU A 488 -15.10 10.08 -10.24
C LEU A 488 -14.53 9.13 -11.31
N ILE A 489 -15.40 8.39 -12.00
CA ILE A 489 -15.00 7.41 -13.03
C ILE A 489 -14.33 8.12 -14.23
N ARG A 490 -14.91 9.19 -14.75
CA ARG A 490 -14.38 9.87 -15.93
C ARG A 490 -13.06 10.60 -15.70
N ASN A 491 -12.75 11.00 -14.48
CA ASN A 491 -11.51 11.75 -14.18
C ASN A 491 -10.32 10.84 -13.87
N ASN A 492 -10.55 9.57 -13.63
CA ASN A 492 -9.52 8.61 -13.24
C ASN A 492 -9.37 7.50 -14.29
N SER A 493 -8.21 6.86 -14.32
CA SER A 493 -7.96 5.66 -15.13
C SER A 493 -8.50 4.40 -14.46
N THR A 494 -8.54 4.39 -13.12
CA THR A 494 -9.08 3.31 -12.32
C THR A 494 -9.83 3.88 -11.12
N VAL A 495 -10.98 3.29 -10.82
CA VAL A 495 -11.77 3.60 -9.62
C VAL A 495 -12.28 2.30 -9.01
N LEU A 496 -12.11 2.15 -7.70
CA LEU A 496 -12.82 1.15 -6.93
C LEU A 496 -13.65 1.90 -5.88
N PHE A 497 -14.92 1.60 -5.80
CA PHE A 497 -15.84 2.10 -4.80
C PHE A 497 -16.51 0.93 -4.10
N ALA A 498 -16.68 1.01 -2.80
CA ALA A 498 -17.47 0.06 -2.02
C ALA A 498 -18.26 0.79 -0.93
N ASP A 499 -19.57 0.64 -0.95
CA ASP A 499 -20.45 1.06 0.14
C ASP A 499 -20.37 0.02 1.25
N VAL A 500 -19.41 0.21 2.15
CA VAL A 500 -19.07 -0.74 3.21
C VAL A 500 -20.28 -0.99 4.11
N ASN A 501 -21.04 0.05 4.39
CA ASN A 501 -22.21 -0.04 5.23
C ASN A 501 -23.32 -0.91 4.60
N LYS A 502 -23.65 -0.67 3.30
CA LYS A 502 -24.62 -1.50 2.59
C LYS A 502 -24.17 -2.95 2.47
N ILE A 503 -22.87 -3.18 2.18
CA ILE A 503 -22.33 -4.55 2.04
C ILE A 503 -22.48 -5.30 3.36
N ILE A 504 -21.97 -4.76 4.47
CA ILE A 504 -21.99 -5.45 5.77
C ILE A 504 -23.43 -5.77 6.21
N ASN A 505 -24.36 -4.85 6.03
CA ASN A 505 -25.78 -5.07 6.39
C ASN A 505 -26.48 -6.16 5.57
N LYS A 506 -25.90 -6.56 4.43
CA LYS A 506 -26.46 -7.61 3.55
C LYS A 506 -25.78 -8.97 3.73
N LEU A 507 -24.64 -9.02 4.41
CA LEU A 507 -23.94 -10.28 4.69
C LEU A 507 -24.56 -10.99 5.89
N PRO A 508 -24.68 -12.33 5.87
CA PRO A 508 -25.17 -13.09 7.03
C PRO A 508 -24.18 -12.99 8.20
N THR A 509 -24.72 -12.83 9.38
CA THR A 509 -23.93 -12.77 10.61
C THR A 509 -23.16 -14.07 10.87
N GLU A 510 -23.71 -15.21 10.41
CA GLU A 510 -23.08 -16.53 10.55
C GLU A 510 -21.75 -16.69 9.81
N TRP A 511 -21.47 -15.77 8.88
CA TRP A 511 -20.19 -15.76 8.14
C TRP A 511 -19.05 -15.13 8.94
N PHE A 512 -19.39 -14.41 9.99
CA PHE A 512 -18.43 -13.74 10.83
C PHE A 512 -18.09 -14.64 12.04
N GLY A 513 -16.81 -14.83 12.30
CA GLY A 513 -16.34 -15.33 13.60
C GLY A 513 -16.46 -14.24 14.67
N LYS A 514 -16.16 -14.55 15.92
CA LYS A 514 -16.28 -13.56 17.02
C LYS A 514 -15.51 -12.25 16.79
N THR A 515 -14.32 -12.34 16.21
CA THR A 515 -13.48 -11.17 15.89
C THR A 515 -14.05 -10.41 14.71
N GLU A 516 -14.47 -11.14 13.66
CA GLU A 516 -15.06 -10.58 12.46
C GLU A 516 -16.40 -9.92 12.74
N ASP A 517 -17.25 -10.49 13.61
CA ASP A 517 -18.49 -9.88 14.09
C ASP A 517 -18.23 -8.52 14.75
N LYS A 518 -17.22 -8.45 15.62
CA LYS A 518 -16.83 -7.19 16.26
C LYS A 518 -16.36 -6.17 15.24
N MET A 519 -15.54 -6.59 14.27
CA MET A 519 -15.09 -5.72 13.18
C MET A 519 -16.25 -5.28 12.27
N ALA A 520 -17.16 -6.17 11.93
CA ALA A 520 -18.34 -5.86 11.14
C ALA A 520 -19.25 -4.85 11.87
N SER A 521 -19.49 -5.03 13.17
CA SER A 521 -20.25 -4.11 14.01
C SER A 521 -19.61 -2.72 14.05
N LEU A 522 -18.30 -2.62 14.32
CA LEU A 522 -17.56 -1.37 14.33
C LEU A 522 -17.55 -0.71 12.93
N SER A 523 -17.37 -1.49 11.88
CA SER A 523 -17.40 -0.96 10.52
C SER A 523 -18.80 -0.43 10.18
N ASN A 524 -19.85 -1.17 10.54
CA ASN A 524 -21.23 -0.72 10.34
C ASN A 524 -21.54 0.55 11.14
N GLU A 525 -20.96 0.68 12.33
CA GLU A 525 -21.19 1.86 13.19
C GLU A 525 -20.49 3.11 12.65
N TYR A 526 -19.23 3.00 12.19
CA TYR A 526 -18.37 4.16 11.91
C TYR A 526 -18.04 4.37 10.44
N ILE A 527 -18.03 3.31 9.61
CA ILE A 527 -17.60 3.40 8.22
C ILE A 527 -18.81 3.59 7.30
N GLU A 528 -18.67 4.46 6.32
CA GLU A 528 -19.67 4.68 5.26
C GLU A 528 -19.26 3.96 3.98
N ASN A 529 -18.18 4.39 3.35
CA ASN A 529 -17.71 3.83 2.10
C ASN A 529 -16.19 3.92 1.95
N LEU A 530 -15.65 3.14 1.03
CA LEU A 530 -14.26 3.13 0.61
C LEU A 530 -14.16 3.57 -0.85
N ASN A 531 -13.25 4.49 -1.14
CA ASN A 531 -12.91 4.89 -2.50
C ASN A 531 -11.41 4.70 -2.73
N PHE A 532 -11.05 4.05 -3.82
CA PHE A 532 -9.67 4.03 -4.33
C PHE A 532 -9.67 4.52 -5.77
N THR A 533 -8.80 5.47 -6.08
CA THR A 533 -8.68 6.05 -7.42
C THR A 533 -7.25 6.05 -7.88
N VAL A 534 -7.05 5.85 -9.19
CA VAL A 534 -5.77 6.08 -9.87
C VAL A 534 -5.98 7.13 -10.93
N SER A 535 -5.28 8.24 -10.83
CA SER A 535 -5.38 9.33 -11.80
C SER A 535 -4.74 8.95 -13.14
N ARG A 536 -5.12 9.65 -14.19
CA ARG A 536 -4.31 9.67 -15.40
C ARG A 536 -2.95 10.29 -15.13
N MET A 537 -1.98 9.90 -15.93
CA MET A 537 -0.61 10.41 -15.79
C MET A 537 -0.53 11.91 -16.07
N LYS A 538 0.07 12.68 -15.16
CA LYS A 538 0.36 14.11 -15.32
C LYS A 538 1.87 14.33 -15.24
N GLY A 539 2.45 14.87 -16.33
CA GLY A 539 3.90 14.98 -16.43
C GLY A 539 4.57 13.60 -16.42
N ASN A 540 5.35 13.30 -15.38
CA ASN A 540 5.92 11.98 -15.08
C ASN A 540 5.34 11.35 -13.83
N LYS A 541 4.18 11.81 -13.34
CA LYS A 541 3.56 11.33 -12.10
C LYS A 541 2.22 10.66 -12.34
N ILE A 542 1.99 9.58 -11.60
CA ILE A 542 0.69 8.94 -11.40
C ILE A 542 0.33 9.10 -9.93
N SER A 543 -0.86 9.60 -9.65
CA SER A 543 -1.37 9.75 -8.28
C SER A 543 -2.47 8.74 -8.03
N SER A 544 -2.45 8.11 -6.86
CA SER A 544 -3.52 7.25 -6.38
C SER A 544 -4.02 7.79 -5.04
N GLU A 545 -5.32 7.73 -4.81
CA GLU A 545 -5.92 8.15 -3.55
C GLU A 545 -6.78 7.02 -2.99
N LEU A 546 -6.50 6.63 -1.75
CA LEU A 546 -7.37 5.77 -0.96
C LEU A 546 -8.09 6.67 0.06
N ARG A 547 -9.41 6.63 0.07
CA ARG A 547 -10.24 7.39 0.99
C ARG A 547 -11.24 6.48 1.68
N LEU A 548 -11.15 6.39 2.98
CA LEU A 548 -12.12 5.74 3.84
C LEU A 548 -13.03 6.82 4.44
N ASN A 549 -14.25 6.91 3.97
CA ASN A 549 -15.25 7.84 4.50
C ASN A 549 -15.93 7.23 5.73
N THR A 550 -16.16 8.07 6.73
CA THR A 550 -16.77 7.69 8.00
C THR A 550 -18.08 8.45 8.22
N LYS A 551 -18.93 7.95 9.09
CA LYS A 551 -20.21 8.58 9.44
C LYS A 551 -20.06 9.85 10.30
N GLY A 552 -18.83 10.29 10.58
CA GLY A 552 -18.56 11.53 11.32
C GLY A 552 -19.04 11.52 12.77
N LYS A 553 -19.15 10.35 13.41
CA LYS A 553 -19.60 10.22 14.81
C LYS A 553 -18.56 10.69 15.82
N GLU A 554 -17.30 10.75 15.44
CA GLU A 554 -16.19 11.26 16.25
C GLU A 554 -15.80 12.67 15.80
N GLU A 555 -15.11 13.41 16.64
CA GLU A 555 -14.62 14.75 16.33
C GLU A 555 -13.74 14.74 15.06
N ASN A 556 -12.91 13.70 14.94
CA ASN A 556 -12.05 13.46 13.79
C ASN A 556 -11.67 11.98 13.67
N THR A 557 -11.12 11.61 12.54
CA THR A 557 -10.81 10.20 12.26
C THR A 557 -9.56 9.67 12.98
N LEU A 558 -8.71 10.52 13.55
CA LEU A 558 -7.61 10.07 14.40
C LEU A 558 -8.13 9.58 15.76
N LYS A 559 -9.08 10.30 16.37
CA LYS A 559 -9.78 9.84 17.58
C LYS A 559 -10.55 8.54 17.32
N LEU A 560 -11.20 8.44 16.15
CA LEU A 560 -11.83 7.20 15.71
C LEU A 560 -10.83 6.04 15.65
N LEU A 561 -9.65 6.26 15.07
CA LEU A 561 -8.61 5.21 14.98
C LEU A 561 -8.18 4.73 16.37
N PHE A 562 -7.94 5.63 17.33
CA PHE A 562 -7.62 5.24 18.71
C PHE A 562 -8.74 4.41 19.33
N ARG A 563 -9.99 4.82 19.17
CA ARG A 563 -11.16 4.06 19.67
C ARG A 563 -11.24 2.66 19.06
N LEU A 564 -11.00 2.53 17.75
CA LEU A 564 -10.99 1.22 17.08
C LEU A 564 -9.88 0.32 17.62
N ILE A 565 -8.66 0.85 17.80
CA ILE A 565 -7.53 0.11 18.38
C ILE A 565 -7.85 -0.33 19.81
N ASP A 566 -8.38 0.56 20.64
CA ASP A 566 -8.75 0.27 22.04
C ASP A 566 -9.82 -0.80 22.12
N ASN A 567 -10.80 -0.76 21.23
CA ASN A 567 -11.86 -1.77 21.16
C ASN A 567 -11.34 -3.14 20.68
N MET A 568 -10.38 -3.18 19.75
CA MET A 568 -9.78 -4.45 19.31
C MET A 568 -8.82 -5.06 20.34
N ALA A 569 -8.21 -4.22 21.19
CA ALA A 569 -7.25 -4.65 22.21
C ALA A 569 -7.93 -5.22 23.49
N LYS A 570 -9.23 -4.98 23.67
CA LYS A 570 -10.10 -5.58 24.71
C LYS A 570 -10.65 -6.93 24.25
#